data_e9d2c49d6f7e0144eb845fbcd24b11f7
#
_entry.id   e9d2c49d6f7e0144eb845fbcd24b11f7
#
_cell.length_a   1.000
_cell.length_b   1.000
_cell.length_c   1.000
_cell.angle_alpha   90.00
_cell.angle_beta   90.00
_cell.angle_gamma   90.00
#
_symmetry.space_group_name_H-M   'P 1'
#
loop_
_entity.id
_entity.type
_entity.pdbx_description
1 polymer ?
#
loop_
_entity_poly.entity_id
_entity_poly.type
_entity_poly.pdbx_seq_one_letter_code
_entity_poly.pdbx_strand_id
1 'polypeptide(L)'
;HNSGRAIKRYKRLVDFYAGNIFSHKYEKYFHGKWKEKSYQYIDELTDFTYKGSWMYDYLDRGVTFYYLTHLPTKLLHATLWRKQPERFLNMLPNEVTYCSHPSEEKFLVTTRKYIDELFGSVSQGFNNVVIDQIVPSTNLKRYLRYFNDINVIIVDRDPRDIYCLEKHVWKDGMIPTDVETFCKWFKYTRANRNKELENPRVNFIQFEDLIFNYDKTKNQVENWLNLSTSDHKNVKKYFDPSFSIKNTRTWIKYKSEKENIAYIEKYLSDYLYKDFD
;
A
#
# COMPACT_ATOMS: atom_id res chain seq x y z
N HIS A 1 12.15 -3.18 21.75
CA HIS A 1 13.08 -3.32 20.61
C HIS A 1 12.40 -3.33 19.24
N ASN A 2 11.18 -3.89 19.12
CA ASN A 2 10.50 -3.96 17.81
C ASN A 2 10.07 -2.58 17.28
N SER A 3 9.57 -1.71 18.15
CA SER A 3 9.13 -0.36 17.77
C SER A 3 10.30 0.50 17.29
N GLY A 4 11.42 0.52 18.03
CA GLY A 4 12.62 1.26 17.63
C GLY A 4 13.20 0.78 16.29
N ARG A 5 13.13 -0.54 16.00
CA ARG A 5 13.52 -1.08 14.69
C ARG A 5 12.56 -0.62 13.57
N ALA A 6 11.27 -0.58 13.85
CA ALA A 6 10.27 -0.09 12.89
C ALA A 6 10.53 1.40 12.59
N ILE A 7 10.79 2.22 13.60
CA ILE A 7 11.15 3.64 13.45
C ILE A 7 12.42 3.80 12.60
N LYS A 8 13.47 3.05 12.88
CA LYS A 8 14.72 3.12 12.11
C LYS A 8 14.51 2.77 10.63
N ARG A 9 13.70 1.72 10.37
CA ARG A 9 13.32 1.34 9.00
C ARG A 9 12.48 2.41 8.32
N TYR A 10 11.52 2.96 9.05
CA TYR A 10 10.68 4.03 8.53
C TYR A 10 11.50 5.27 8.19
N LYS A 11 12.45 5.67 9.06
CA LYS A 11 13.37 6.78 8.78
C LYS A 11 14.17 6.55 7.50
N ARG A 12 14.72 5.34 7.30
CA ARG A 12 15.43 4.98 6.06
C ARG A 12 14.53 5.10 4.82
N LEU A 13 13.26 4.70 4.94
CA LEU A 13 12.27 4.86 3.88
C LEU A 13 11.97 6.34 3.59
N VAL A 14 11.81 7.16 4.63
CA VAL A 14 11.61 8.61 4.49
C VAL A 14 12.78 9.24 3.75
N ASP A 15 14.02 8.92 4.14
CA ASP A 15 15.23 9.43 3.50
C ASP A 15 15.35 8.98 2.03
N PHE A 16 15.00 7.73 1.75
CA PHE A 16 15.03 7.18 0.40
C PHE A 16 14.07 7.91 -0.55
N TYR A 17 12.82 8.09 -0.13
CA TYR A 17 11.82 8.76 -0.97
C TYR A 17 11.98 10.29 -1.04
N ALA A 18 12.67 10.88 -0.09
CA ALA A 18 12.96 12.31 -0.12
C ALA A 18 14.00 12.69 -1.19
N GLY A 19 15.05 11.87 -1.35
CA GLY A 19 16.22 12.20 -2.18
C GLY A 19 16.41 11.37 -3.44
N ASN A 20 15.48 10.48 -3.80
CA ASN A 20 15.66 9.57 -4.92
C ASN A 20 15.53 10.29 -6.27
N ILE A 21 16.59 10.20 -7.09
CA ILE A 21 16.66 10.84 -8.42
C ILE A 21 15.76 10.13 -9.44
N PHE A 22 15.56 8.80 -9.28
CA PHE A 22 14.90 7.96 -10.28
C PHE A 22 13.40 7.74 -10.03
N SER A 23 12.90 7.98 -8.83
CA SER A 23 11.50 7.76 -8.49
C SER A 23 10.98 8.77 -7.47
N HIS A 24 9.70 8.82 -7.31
CA HIS A 24 8.89 9.44 -6.26
C HIS A 24 9.62 10.52 -5.42
N LYS A 25 9.69 11.73 -5.95
CA LYS A 25 10.24 12.89 -5.23
C LYS A 25 9.21 13.38 -4.21
N TYR A 26 9.04 12.65 -3.11
CA TYR A 26 8.02 12.98 -2.11
C TYR A 26 8.24 14.36 -1.50
N GLU A 27 9.47 14.81 -1.34
CA GLU A 27 9.76 16.15 -0.88
C GLU A 27 9.12 17.22 -1.80
N LYS A 28 9.20 17.02 -3.12
CA LYS A 28 8.54 17.90 -4.09
C LYS A 28 7.03 17.74 -4.04
N TYR A 29 6.52 16.50 -3.95
CA TYR A 29 5.09 16.19 -3.93
C TYR A 29 4.40 16.81 -2.70
N PHE A 30 5.05 16.73 -1.53
CA PHE A 30 4.56 17.28 -0.27
C PHE A 30 5.09 18.69 0.01
N HIS A 31 5.50 19.45 -1.01
CA HIS A 31 5.93 20.85 -0.91
C HIS A 31 6.99 21.14 0.16
N GLY A 32 7.99 20.26 0.27
CA GLY A 32 9.07 20.38 1.27
C GLY A 32 8.69 19.88 2.68
N LYS A 33 7.51 19.29 2.86
CA LYS A 33 7.03 18.86 4.19
C LYS A 33 7.26 17.37 4.48
N TRP A 34 7.69 16.59 3.50
CA TRP A 34 7.86 15.14 3.68
C TRP A 34 8.80 14.77 4.82
N LYS A 35 10.06 15.25 4.79
CA LYS A 35 11.05 14.95 5.84
C LYS A 35 10.69 15.62 7.17
N GLU A 36 10.32 16.89 7.13
CA GLU A 36 9.96 17.66 8.32
C GLU A 36 8.88 16.92 9.12
N LYS A 37 7.74 16.61 8.49
CA LYS A 37 6.61 15.97 9.18
C LYS A 37 6.90 14.52 9.56
N SER A 38 7.61 13.79 8.72
CA SER A 38 7.98 12.41 9.02
C SER A 38 8.98 12.32 10.19
N TYR A 39 9.91 13.24 10.30
CA TYR A 39 10.86 13.27 11.42
C TYR A 39 10.17 13.71 12.69
N GLN A 40 9.29 14.72 12.64
CA GLN A 40 8.46 15.10 13.77
C GLN A 40 7.63 13.91 14.30
N TYR A 41 7.00 13.15 13.40
CA TYR A 41 6.28 11.93 13.74
C TYR A 41 7.19 10.88 14.43
N ILE A 42 8.41 10.68 13.90
CA ILE A 42 9.40 9.78 14.51
C ILE A 42 9.76 10.24 15.92
N ASP A 43 10.01 11.55 16.10
CA ASP A 43 10.40 12.13 17.40
C ASP A 43 9.26 12.01 18.43
N GLU A 44 8.02 12.27 18.04
CA GLU A 44 6.84 12.13 18.90
C GLU A 44 6.61 10.68 19.38
N LEU A 45 7.00 9.69 18.59
CA LEU A 45 6.91 8.27 18.95
C LEU A 45 8.14 7.73 19.67
N THR A 46 9.20 8.52 19.79
CA THR A 46 10.48 8.11 20.37
C THR A 46 10.59 8.62 21.82
N ASP A 47 10.91 7.71 22.74
CA ASP A 47 11.10 8.09 24.15
C ASP A 47 12.49 8.67 24.37
N PHE A 48 13.53 8.05 23.81
CA PHE A 48 14.91 8.58 23.77
C PHE A 48 15.72 7.91 22.67
N THR A 49 16.88 8.48 22.37
CA THR A 49 17.84 7.95 21.40
C THR A 49 19.23 7.82 21.99
N TYR A 50 20.02 6.91 21.46
CA TYR A 50 21.45 6.80 21.73
C TYR A 50 22.21 6.40 20.49
N LYS A 51 23.53 6.61 20.48
CA LYS A 51 24.41 6.09 19.41
C LYS A 51 24.88 4.70 19.78
N GLY A 52 24.71 3.76 18.87
CA GLY A 52 25.12 2.39 19.08
C GLY A 52 25.02 1.55 17.81
N SER A 53 25.59 0.36 17.89
CA SER A 53 25.48 -0.63 16.83
C SER A 53 24.34 -1.59 17.12
N TRP A 54 23.56 -1.92 16.09
CA TRP A 54 22.41 -2.78 16.25
C TRP A 54 22.56 -4.06 15.41
N MET A 55 22.57 -5.22 16.08
CA MET A 55 22.80 -6.51 15.42
C MET A 55 21.79 -6.84 14.30
N TYR A 56 20.57 -6.31 14.37
CA TYR A 56 19.57 -6.51 13.33
C TYR A 56 19.88 -5.75 12.03
N ASP A 57 20.86 -4.86 12.02
CA ASP A 57 21.33 -4.22 10.78
C ASP A 57 21.88 -5.25 9.78
N TYR A 58 22.41 -6.37 10.24
CA TYR A 58 22.78 -7.47 9.35
C TYR A 58 21.61 -8.00 8.54
N LEU A 59 20.45 -8.19 9.19
CA LEU A 59 19.23 -8.67 8.53
C LEU A 59 18.66 -7.61 7.60
N ASP A 60 18.69 -6.35 8.01
CA ASP A 60 18.10 -5.24 7.25
C ASP A 60 18.93 -4.87 6.02
N ARG A 61 20.26 -5.07 6.07
CA ARG A 61 21.17 -4.76 4.96
C ARG A 61 21.53 -5.97 4.09
N GLY A 62 21.10 -7.16 4.50
CA GLY A 62 21.22 -8.39 3.72
C GLY A 62 22.51 -9.15 3.89
N VAL A 63 22.59 -10.29 3.22
CA VAL A 63 23.64 -11.31 3.36
C VAL A 63 25.02 -10.77 2.99
N THR A 64 25.12 -9.96 1.94
CA THR A 64 26.40 -9.38 1.51
C THR A 64 27.01 -8.52 2.61
N PHE A 65 26.20 -7.68 3.25
CA PHE A 65 26.63 -6.85 4.36
C PHE A 65 27.09 -7.69 5.56
N TYR A 66 26.39 -8.78 5.85
CA TYR A 66 26.77 -9.72 6.89
C TYR A 66 28.18 -10.29 6.62
N TYR A 67 28.44 -10.79 5.43
CA TYR A 67 29.77 -11.33 5.10
C TYR A 67 30.87 -10.27 5.14
N LEU A 68 30.63 -9.09 4.59
CA LEU A 68 31.61 -8.00 4.60
C LEU A 68 32.02 -7.59 6.02
N THR A 69 31.10 -7.63 6.96
CA THR A 69 31.35 -7.23 8.37
C THR A 69 31.91 -8.35 9.22
N HIS A 70 31.66 -9.63 8.89
CA HIS A 70 32.15 -10.79 9.67
C HIS A 70 33.46 -11.37 9.14
N LEU A 71 33.68 -11.30 7.85
CA LEU A 71 34.90 -11.86 7.22
C LEU A 71 36.21 -11.35 7.84
N PRO A 72 36.38 -10.04 8.11
CA PRO A 72 37.59 -9.53 8.75
C PRO A 72 37.82 -10.16 10.13
N THR A 73 36.79 -10.28 10.97
CA THR A 73 36.93 -10.96 12.27
C THR A 73 37.34 -12.43 12.10
N LYS A 74 36.73 -13.16 11.16
CA LYS A 74 37.10 -14.56 10.88
C LYS A 74 38.56 -14.69 10.39
N LEU A 75 39.02 -13.78 9.54
CA LEU A 75 40.41 -13.77 9.09
C LEU A 75 41.37 -13.48 10.24
N LEU A 76 41.02 -12.56 11.14
CA LEU A 76 41.83 -12.27 12.34
C LEU A 76 41.88 -13.49 13.27
N HIS A 77 40.79 -14.21 13.48
CA HIS A 77 40.79 -15.45 14.28
C HIS A 77 41.60 -16.58 13.65
N ALA A 78 41.63 -16.65 12.32
CA ALA A 78 42.46 -17.62 11.61
C ALA A 78 43.96 -17.31 11.72
N THR A 79 44.34 -16.06 12.04
CA THR A 79 45.69 -15.55 12.04
C THR A 79 46.11 -15.02 13.43
N LEU A 80 45.93 -13.72 13.65
CA LEU A 80 46.47 -12.99 14.81
C LEU A 80 45.73 -13.28 16.13
N TRP A 81 44.45 -13.62 16.08
CA TRP A 81 43.61 -13.84 17.27
C TRP A 81 43.32 -15.31 17.52
N ARG A 82 44.13 -16.20 17.02
CA ARG A 82 43.89 -17.66 17.12
C ARG A 82 43.73 -18.17 18.55
N LYS A 83 44.35 -17.50 19.54
CA LYS A 83 44.25 -17.81 20.97
C LYS A 83 43.35 -16.86 21.77
N GLN A 84 42.58 -16.03 21.10
CA GLN A 84 41.74 -14.98 21.71
C GLN A 84 40.32 -15.02 21.12
N PRO A 85 39.55 -16.08 21.39
CA PRO A 85 38.22 -16.28 20.80
C PRO A 85 37.20 -15.22 21.21
N GLU A 86 37.44 -14.52 22.33
CA GLU A 86 36.60 -13.43 22.83
C GLU A 86 36.74 -12.11 22.05
N ARG A 87 37.84 -11.97 21.27
CA ARG A 87 38.06 -10.76 20.47
C ARG A 87 37.08 -10.71 19.30
N PHE A 88 36.52 -9.55 19.13
CA PHE A 88 35.56 -9.27 18.06
C PHE A 88 35.81 -7.89 17.46
N LEU A 89 35.78 -7.80 16.14
CA LEU A 89 35.86 -6.55 15.41
C LEU A 89 34.46 -6.10 15.10
N ASN A 90 33.97 -5.10 15.83
CA ASN A 90 32.67 -4.51 15.54
C ASN A 90 32.75 -3.60 14.31
N MET A 91 32.27 -4.09 13.17
CA MET A 91 32.16 -3.35 11.92
C MET A 91 30.75 -2.83 11.65
N LEU A 92 29.84 -2.98 12.61
CA LEU A 92 28.51 -2.39 12.48
C LEU A 92 28.60 -0.86 12.57
N PRO A 93 27.83 -0.14 11.74
CA PRO A 93 27.73 1.30 11.83
C PRO A 93 27.28 1.73 13.24
N ASN A 94 27.94 2.73 13.79
CA ASN A 94 27.49 3.38 15.01
C ASN A 94 26.47 4.46 14.63
N GLU A 95 25.20 4.10 14.65
CA GLU A 95 24.09 4.94 14.20
C GLU A 95 23.16 5.31 15.37
N VAL A 96 22.29 6.29 15.15
CA VAL A 96 21.22 6.62 16.08
C VAL A 96 20.27 5.43 16.22
N THR A 97 20.10 4.96 17.45
CA THR A 97 19.17 3.90 17.83
C THR A 97 18.01 4.53 18.58
N TYR A 98 16.81 4.15 18.26
CA TYR A 98 15.56 4.68 18.79
C TYR A 98 15.01 3.72 19.86
N CYS A 99 14.70 4.26 21.03
CA CYS A 99 13.94 3.58 22.07
C CYS A 99 12.52 4.14 22.06
N SER A 100 11.54 3.25 21.86
CA SER A 100 10.16 3.65 21.64
C SER A 100 9.20 2.57 22.13
N HIS A 101 8.29 2.94 23.03
CA HIS A 101 7.23 2.09 23.55
C HIS A 101 5.92 2.87 23.67
N PRO A 102 5.40 3.45 22.57
CA PRO A 102 4.14 4.18 22.62
C PRO A 102 2.99 3.23 22.99
N SER A 103 2.06 3.72 23.79
CA SER A 103 0.76 3.07 23.92
C SER A 103 0.03 3.05 22.55
N GLU A 104 -0.92 2.14 22.38
CA GLU A 104 -1.72 2.10 21.14
C GLU A 104 -2.45 3.42 20.90
N GLU A 105 -2.98 4.03 21.96
CA GLU A 105 -3.65 5.33 21.87
C GLU A 105 -2.69 6.43 21.40
N LYS A 106 -1.52 6.58 22.03
CA LYS A 106 -0.50 7.54 21.61
C LYS A 106 -0.10 7.32 20.15
N PHE A 107 0.12 6.06 19.77
CA PHE A 107 0.46 5.72 18.39
C PHE A 107 -0.63 6.16 17.39
N LEU A 108 -1.90 5.86 17.67
CA LEU A 108 -3.01 6.23 16.80
C LEU A 108 -3.21 7.76 16.71
N VAL A 109 -3.17 8.46 17.83
CA VAL A 109 -3.32 9.93 17.86
C VAL A 109 -2.20 10.59 17.07
N THR A 110 -0.96 10.20 17.33
CA THR A 110 0.22 10.75 16.63
C THR A 110 0.19 10.42 15.13
N THR A 111 -0.26 9.20 14.76
CA THR A 111 -0.38 8.80 13.36
C THR A 111 -1.44 9.60 12.62
N ARG A 112 -2.62 9.82 13.21
CA ARG A 112 -3.67 10.64 12.62
C ARG A 112 -3.21 12.08 12.40
N LYS A 113 -2.61 12.70 13.42
CA LYS A 113 -2.02 14.05 13.32
C LYS A 113 -1.01 14.13 12.17
N TYR A 114 -0.10 13.16 12.10
CA TYR A 114 0.91 13.10 11.04
C TYR A 114 0.29 13.03 9.64
N ILE A 115 -0.71 12.16 9.46
CA ILE A 115 -1.41 12.00 8.19
C ILE A 115 -2.13 13.28 7.79
N ASP A 116 -2.88 13.90 8.73
CA ASP A 116 -3.62 15.13 8.47
C ASP A 116 -2.68 16.29 8.09
N GLU A 117 -1.56 16.46 8.80
CA GLU A 117 -0.59 17.49 8.50
C GLU A 117 0.12 17.26 7.16
N LEU A 118 0.46 16.00 6.85
CA LEU A 118 1.17 15.66 5.63
C LEU A 118 0.27 15.85 4.40
N PHE A 119 -0.93 15.29 4.41
CA PHE A 119 -1.86 15.42 3.28
C PHE A 119 -2.52 16.79 3.21
N GLY A 120 -2.70 17.47 4.34
CA GLY A 120 -3.08 18.88 4.38
C GLY A 120 -2.11 19.78 3.61
N SER A 121 -0.83 19.43 3.58
CA SER A 121 0.17 20.18 2.80
C SER A 121 -0.04 20.09 1.28
N VAL A 122 -0.70 19.04 0.79
CA VAL A 122 -0.98 18.81 -0.63
C VAL A 122 -2.29 19.45 -1.05
N SER A 123 -3.20 19.71 -0.13
CA SER A 123 -4.55 20.20 -0.43
C SER A 123 -4.57 21.56 -1.14
N GLN A 124 -3.59 22.41 -0.88
CA GLN A 124 -3.46 23.75 -1.53
C GLN A 124 -4.76 24.55 -1.56
N GLY A 125 -5.59 24.45 -0.52
CA GLY A 125 -6.88 25.13 -0.43
C GLY A 125 -8.07 24.35 -1.02
N PHE A 126 -7.87 23.15 -1.54
CA PHE A 126 -8.96 22.23 -1.87
C PHE A 126 -9.49 21.55 -0.62
N ASN A 127 -10.81 21.35 -0.56
CA ASN A 127 -11.47 20.69 0.56
C ASN A 127 -11.25 19.17 0.60
N ASN A 128 -10.94 18.56 -0.55
CA ASN A 128 -10.79 17.12 -0.69
C ASN A 128 -9.46 16.77 -1.36
N VAL A 129 -8.79 15.76 -0.84
CA VAL A 129 -7.61 15.14 -1.45
C VAL A 129 -7.94 13.70 -1.80
N VAL A 130 -7.80 13.33 -3.07
CA VAL A 130 -8.00 11.95 -3.53
C VAL A 130 -6.65 11.26 -3.63
N ILE A 131 -6.56 10.07 -3.03
CA ILE A 131 -5.32 9.30 -2.97
C ILE A 131 -5.61 7.89 -3.47
N ASP A 132 -4.82 7.43 -4.43
CA ASP A 132 -4.91 6.08 -4.96
C ASP A 132 -4.11 5.10 -4.08
N GLN A 133 -4.70 3.92 -3.83
CA GLN A 133 -4.07 2.75 -3.18
C GLN A 133 -3.47 2.97 -1.78
N ILE A 134 -3.91 3.98 -1.03
CA ILE A 134 -3.36 4.24 0.31
C ILE A 134 -3.88 3.24 1.36
N VAL A 135 -5.08 2.73 1.19
CA VAL A 135 -5.73 1.82 2.13
C VAL A 135 -5.94 0.47 1.48
N PRO A 136 -5.29 -0.61 2.00
CA PRO A 136 -5.54 -1.95 1.50
C PRO A 136 -6.98 -2.40 1.73
N SER A 137 -7.66 -2.84 0.68
CA SER A 137 -9.05 -3.31 0.74
C SER A 137 -9.25 -4.58 1.59
N THR A 138 -8.17 -5.29 1.88
CA THR A 138 -8.19 -6.56 2.63
C THR A 138 -8.32 -6.42 4.15
N ASN A 139 -8.05 -5.23 4.71
CA ASN A 139 -8.07 -5.00 6.16
C ASN A 139 -8.44 -3.56 6.51
N LEU A 140 -9.56 -3.09 5.99
CA LEU A 140 -10.04 -1.72 6.16
C LEU A 140 -10.22 -1.33 7.63
N LYS A 141 -10.83 -2.20 8.44
CA LYS A 141 -11.06 -1.95 9.88
C LYS A 141 -9.77 -1.53 10.60
N ARG A 142 -8.64 -2.14 10.26
CA ARG A 142 -7.34 -1.77 10.84
C ARG A 142 -6.87 -0.42 10.33
N TYR A 143 -6.91 -0.20 9.02
CA TYR A 143 -6.31 0.99 8.40
C TYR A 143 -7.14 2.26 8.60
N LEU A 144 -8.47 2.16 8.63
CA LEU A 144 -9.36 3.30 8.91
C LEU A 144 -9.12 3.95 10.28
N ARG A 145 -8.52 3.21 11.21
CA ARG A 145 -8.15 3.74 12.54
C ARG A 145 -7.05 4.80 12.49
N TYR A 146 -6.27 4.83 11.42
CA TYR A 146 -5.16 5.77 11.24
C TYR A 146 -5.58 7.12 10.69
N PHE A 147 -6.84 7.29 10.36
CA PHE A 147 -7.39 8.51 9.77
C PHE A 147 -8.49 9.10 10.65
N ASN A 148 -8.50 10.43 10.79
CA ASN A 148 -9.61 11.13 11.40
C ASN A 148 -10.80 11.21 10.44
N ASP A 149 -10.53 11.65 9.21
CA ASP A 149 -11.51 11.81 8.16
C ASP A 149 -11.01 11.16 6.87
N ILE A 150 -11.69 10.09 6.46
CA ILE A 150 -11.42 9.38 5.22
C ILE A 150 -12.68 8.68 4.73
N ASN A 151 -12.95 8.81 3.45
CA ASN A 151 -13.91 8.00 2.71
C ASN A 151 -13.16 7.07 1.76
N VAL A 152 -13.46 5.79 1.78
CA VAL A 152 -12.79 4.78 0.96
C VAL A 152 -13.75 4.24 -0.09
N ILE A 153 -13.40 4.41 -1.35
CA ILE A 153 -14.10 3.77 -2.47
C ILE A 153 -13.30 2.55 -2.90
N ILE A 154 -13.92 1.38 -2.87
CA ILE A 154 -13.35 0.15 -3.38
C ILE A 154 -14.02 -0.15 -4.71
N VAL A 155 -13.23 -0.05 -5.77
CA VAL A 155 -13.65 -0.44 -7.10
C VAL A 155 -13.36 -1.92 -7.28
N ASP A 156 -14.41 -2.71 -7.41
CA ASP A 156 -14.29 -4.13 -7.75
C ASP A 156 -14.53 -4.34 -9.24
N ARG A 157 -14.22 -5.54 -9.70
CA ARG A 157 -14.34 -5.88 -11.11
C ARG A 157 -14.58 -7.36 -11.29
N ASP A 158 -15.24 -7.73 -12.40
CA ASP A 158 -15.46 -9.12 -12.76
C ASP A 158 -14.15 -9.93 -12.77
N PRO A 159 -14.07 -11.04 -12.02
CA PRO A 159 -12.85 -11.83 -11.89
C PRO A 159 -12.37 -12.41 -13.23
N ARG A 160 -13.25 -12.67 -14.19
CA ARG A 160 -12.89 -13.17 -15.50
C ARG A 160 -12.07 -12.15 -16.28
N ASP A 161 -12.44 -10.86 -16.17
CA ASP A 161 -11.69 -9.76 -16.78
C ASP A 161 -10.34 -9.57 -16.13
N ILE A 162 -10.29 -9.56 -14.81
CA ILE A 162 -9.03 -9.42 -14.06
C ILE A 162 -8.05 -10.52 -14.45
N TYR A 163 -8.52 -11.78 -14.49
CA TYR A 163 -7.70 -12.92 -14.86
C TYR A 163 -7.13 -12.80 -16.28
N CYS A 164 -8.01 -12.51 -17.26
CA CYS A 164 -7.58 -12.37 -18.65
C CYS A 164 -6.66 -11.20 -18.88
N LEU A 165 -6.92 -10.07 -18.22
CA LEU A 165 -6.08 -8.87 -18.36
C LEU A 165 -4.70 -9.09 -17.76
N GLU A 166 -4.59 -9.71 -16.60
CA GLU A 166 -3.28 -10.04 -16.02
C GLU A 166 -2.50 -10.96 -16.93
N LYS A 167 -3.14 -12.05 -17.38
CA LYS A 167 -2.48 -13.09 -18.16
C LYS A 167 -2.03 -12.64 -19.55
N HIS A 168 -2.80 -11.76 -20.20
CA HIS A 168 -2.59 -11.40 -21.59
C HIS A 168 -2.18 -9.96 -21.85
N VAL A 169 -2.52 -9.03 -20.95
CA VAL A 169 -2.33 -7.59 -21.16
C VAL A 169 -1.30 -7.00 -20.20
N TRP A 170 -1.56 -7.04 -18.89
CA TRP A 170 -0.70 -6.42 -17.90
C TRP A 170 0.61 -7.16 -17.72
N LYS A 171 0.56 -8.43 -17.41
CA LYS A 171 1.72 -9.33 -17.25
C LYS A 171 2.74 -8.82 -16.24
N ASP A 172 2.25 -8.10 -15.23
CA ASP A 172 3.12 -7.49 -14.21
C ASP A 172 3.45 -8.45 -13.05
N GLY A 173 2.75 -9.59 -12.99
CA GLY A 173 2.98 -10.64 -12.00
C GLY A 173 2.44 -10.34 -10.61
N MET A 174 1.64 -9.28 -10.46
CA MET A 174 1.01 -8.94 -9.18
C MET A 174 -0.18 -9.84 -8.86
N ILE A 175 -0.82 -10.41 -9.87
CA ILE A 175 -1.98 -11.28 -9.76
C ILE A 175 -1.60 -12.69 -10.25
N PRO A 176 -2.00 -13.76 -9.52
CA PRO A 176 -1.72 -15.12 -9.98
C PRO A 176 -2.34 -15.44 -11.34
N THR A 177 -1.58 -16.07 -12.25
CA THR A 177 -2.04 -16.50 -13.58
C THR A 177 -2.39 -17.99 -13.65
N ASP A 178 -2.06 -18.77 -12.63
CA ASP A 178 -2.64 -20.09 -12.40
C ASP A 178 -4.07 -19.95 -11.89
N VAL A 179 -5.04 -20.58 -12.52
CA VAL A 179 -6.46 -20.35 -12.28
C VAL A 179 -6.92 -20.76 -10.89
N GLU A 180 -6.38 -21.85 -10.33
CA GLU A 180 -6.72 -22.28 -8.98
C GLU A 180 -6.18 -21.32 -7.94
N THR A 181 -4.93 -20.93 -8.10
CA THR A 181 -4.26 -19.95 -7.24
C THR A 181 -4.95 -18.59 -7.35
N PHE A 182 -5.34 -18.17 -8.54
CA PHE A 182 -6.12 -16.96 -8.77
C PHE A 182 -7.44 -16.98 -8.00
N CYS A 183 -8.22 -18.03 -8.07
CA CYS A 183 -9.49 -18.13 -7.36
C CYS A 183 -9.30 -18.09 -5.83
N LYS A 184 -8.26 -18.75 -5.31
CA LYS A 184 -7.90 -18.68 -3.87
C LYS A 184 -7.49 -17.26 -3.46
N TRP A 185 -6.63 -16.61 -4.24
CA TRP A 185 -6.19 -15.25 -4.03
C TRP A 185 -7.37 -14.26 -4.07
N PHE A 186 -8.24 -14.41 -5.07
CA PHE A 186 -9.40 -13.54 -5.24
C PHE A 186 -10.34 -13.60 -4.02
N LYS A 187 -10.67 -14.80 -3.54
CA LYS A 187 -11.46 -14.99 -2.31
C LYS A 187 -10.74 -14.46 -1.08
N TYR A 188 -9.46 -14.73 -0.95
CA TYR A 188 -8.67 -14.27 0.20
C TYR A 188 -8.66 -12.74 0.32
N THR A 189 -8.45 -12.04 -0.77
CA THR A 189 -8.43 -10.57 -0.78
C THR A 189 -9.80 -9.94 -0.49
N ARG A 190 -10.87 -10.73 -0.51
CA ARG A 190 -12.26 -10.30 -0.27
C ARG A 190 -12.93 -10.96 0.94
N ALA A 191 -12.18 -11.77 1.68
CA ALA A 191 -12.72 -12.58 2.79
C ALA A 191 -13.40 -11.77 3.91
N ASN A 192 -12.98 -10.53 4.14
CA ASN A 192 -13.54 -9.66 5.18
C ASN A 192 -14.54 -8.62 4.63
N ARG A 193 -14.85 -8.67 3.34
CA ARG A 193 -15.66 -7.63 2.68
C ARG A 193 -17.05 -7.45 3.32
N ASN A 194 -17.72 -8.54 3.67
CA ASN A 194 -19.06 -8.46 4.28
C ASN A 194 -19.08 -7.70 5.61
N LYS A 195 -18.01 -7.76 6.38
CA LYS A 195 -17.85 -7.02 7.64
C LYS A 195 -17.58 -5.53 7.44
N GLU A 196 -17.14 -5.15 6.26
CA GLU A 196 -16.81 -3.77 5.90
C GLU A 196 -17.95 -3.06 5.18
N LEU A 197 -18.95 -3.81 4.65
CA LEU A 197 -20.14 -3.24 3.98
C LEU A 197 -21.01 -2.37 4.90
N GLU A 198 -20.96 -2.59 6.21
CA GLU A 198 -21.70 -1.81 7.19
C GLU A 198 -20.99 -0.52 7.63
N ASN A 199 -19.76 -0.30 7.15
CA ASN A 199 -18.98 0.88 7.54
C ASN A 199 -19.39 2.09 6.67
N PRO A 200 -19.95 3.17 7.26
CA PRO A 200 -20.43 4.32 6.48
C PRO A 200 -19.32 5.06 5.73
N ARG A 201 -18.06 4.85 6.11
CA ARG A 201 -16.88 5.43 5.43
C ARG A 201 -16.36 4.58 4.27
N VAL A 202 -17.03 3.47 3.93
CA VAL A 202 -16.61 2.56 2.88
C VAL A 202 -17.71 2.38 1.86
N ASN A 203 -17.41 2.60 0.60
CA ASN A 203 -18.33 2.36 -0.50
C ASN A 203 -17.71 1.36 -1.49
N PHE A 204 -18.51 0.39 -1.93
CA PHE A 204 -18.11 -0.59 -2.93
C PHE A 204 -18.85 -0.30 -4.23
N ILE A 205 -18.09 -0.17 -5.32
CA ILE A 205 -18.64 0.01 -6.65
C ILE A 205 -18.06 -1.03 -7.60
N GLN A 206 -18.85 -1.45 -8.58
CA GLN A 206 -18.35 -2.30 -9.66
C GLN A 206 -17.81 -1.42 -10.79
N PHE A 207 -16.67 -1.79 -11.34
CA PHE A 207 -16.11 -1.13 -12.51
C PHE A 207 -17.09 -1.13 -13.69
N GLU A 208 -17.81 -2.24 -13.84
CA GLU A 208 -18.82 -2.43 -14.87
C GLU A 208 -19.99 -1.47 -14.70
N ASP A 209 -20.41 -1.15 -13.45
CA ASP A 209 -21.47 -0.15 -13.21
C ASP A 209 -21.06 1.26 -13.62
N LEU A 210 -19.78 1.60 -13.50
CA LEU A 210 -19.26 2.87 -14.03
C LEU A 210 -19.29 2.93 -15.56
N ILE A 211 -19.44 1.79 -16.24
CA ILE A 211 -19.50 1.70 -17.70
C ILE A 211 -20.96 1.62 -18.18
N PHE A 212 -21.73 0.68 -17.66
CA PHE A 212 -23.08 0.40 -18.13
C PHE A 212 -24.13 1.27 -17.46
N ASN A 213 -23.89 1.72 -16.23
CA ASN A 213 -24.77 2.52 -15.41
C ASN A 213 -24.13 3.84 -14.95
N TYR A 214 -23.33 4.48 -15.80
CA TYR A 214 -22.44 5.61 -15.45
C TYR A 214 -23.15 6.70 -14.64
N ASP A 215 -24.24 7.27 -15.16
CA ASP A 215 -24.90 8.42 -14.50
C ASP A 215 -25.48 8.04 -13.15
N LYS A 216 -26.04 6.86 -13.02
CA LYS A 216 -26.56 6.33 -11.75
C LYS A 216 -25.43 6.14 -10.74
N THR A 217 -24.36 5.45 -11.12
CA THR A 217 -23.22 5.14 -10.24
C THR A 217 -22.49 6.41 -9.84
N LYS A 218 -22.24 7.32 -10.80
CA LYS A 218 -21.65 8.63 -10.54
C LYS A 218 -22.45 9.42 -9.51
N ASN A 219 -23.78 9.54 -9.71
CA ASN A 219 -24.65 10.28 -8.79
C ASN A 219 -24.66 9.65 -7.38
N GLN A 220 -24.65 8.32 -7.28
CA GLN A 220 -24.55 7.64 -6.00
C GLN A 220 -23.24 7.96 -5.27
N VAL A 221 -22.10 7.98 -5.97
CA VAL A 221 -20.79 8.32 -5.39
C VAL A 221 -20.75 9.79 -4.98
N GLU A 222 -21.22 10.71 -5.83
CA GLU A 222 -21.26 12.14 -5.53
C GLU A 222 -22.12 12.41 -4.27
N ASN A 223 -23.31 11.83 -4.19
CA ASN A 223 -24.20 11.95 -3.03
C ASN A 223 -23.58 11.38 -1.75
N TRP A 224 -22.92 10.22 -1.85
CA TRP A 224 -22.26 9.60 -0.70
C TRP A 224 -21.08 10.42 -0.19
N LEU A 225 -20.35 11.10 -1.08
CA LEU A 225 -19.26 12.02 -0.75
C LEU A 225 -19.74 13.43 -0.38
N ASN A 226 -21.05 13.70 -0.41
CA ASN A 226 -21.65 15.04 -0.24
C ASN A 226 -21.07 16.07 -1.23
N LEU A 227 -20.79 15.64 -2.46
CA LEU A 227 -20.32 16.52 -3.53
C LEU A 227 -21.50 17.08 -4.32
N SER A 228 -21.40 18.36 -4.68
CA SER A 228 -22.40 18.97 -5.58
C SER A 228 -22.18 18.54 -7.03
N THR A 229 -23.23 18.13 -7.71
CA THR A 229 -23.18 17.80 -9.13
C THR A 229 -22.68 18.99 -9.97
N SER A 230 -22.89 20.24 -9.51
CA SER A 230 -22.37 21.45 -10.15
C SER A 230 -20.84 21.56 -10.12
N ASP A 231 -20.18 20.86 -9.21
CA ASP A 231 -18.73 20.86 -9.09
C ASP A 231 -18.06 19.91 -10.11
N HIS A 232 -18.83 19.02 -10.72
CA HIS A 232 -18.36 18.09 -11.74
C HIS A 232 -18.22 18.76 -13.10
N LYS A 233 -17.23 19.66 -13.22
CA LYS A 233 -17.04 20.50 -14.45
C LYS A 233 -16.41 19.76 -15.63
N ASN A 234 -15.75 18.63 -15.38
CA ASN A 234 -14.99 17.89 -16.39
C ASN A 234 -15.60 16.51 -16.65
N VAL A 235 -16.90 16.45 -16.94
CA VAL A 235 -17.64 15.22 -17.21
C VAL A 235 -16.93 14.40 -18.29
N LYS A 236 -16.67 13.11 -18.01
CA LYS A 236 -16.03 12.14 -18.93
C LYS A 236 -14.62 12.50 -19.38
N LYS A 237 -13.98 13.56 -18.86
CA LYS A 237 -12.62 13.95 -19.27
C LYS A 237 -11.55 12.95 -18.86
N TYR A 238 -11.64 12.41 -17.65
CA TYR A 238 -10.64 11.49 -17.08
C TYR A 238 -11.10 10.04 -17.05
N PHE A 239 -12.40 9.81 -17.08
CA PHE A 239 -13.00 8.50 -17.21
C PHE A 239 -14.17 8.60 -18.21
N ASP A 240 -14.03 7.93 -19.34
CA ASP A 240 -15.06 7.84 -20.38
C ASP A 240 -15.53 6.40 -20.52
N PRO A 241 -16.79 6.09 -20.18
CA PRO A 241 -17.36 4.76 -20.34
C PRO A 241 -17.24 4.20 -21.76
N SER A 242 -17.41 5.05 -22.78
CA SER A 242 -17.34 4.65 -24.18
C SER A 242 -15.95 4.12 -24.58
N PHE A 243 -14.91 4.68 -23.99
CA PHE A 243 -13.56 4.21 -24.18
C PHE A 243 -13.24 2.99 -23.30
N SER A 244 -13.74 2.97 -22.07
CA SER A 244 -13.42 1.94 -21.08
C SER A 244 -14.17 0.62 -21.29
N ILE A 245 -15.27 0.64 -22.05
CA ILE A 245 -16.10 -0.56 -22.37
C ILE A 245 -15.29 -1.69 -23.03
N LYS A 246 -14.25 -1.35 -23.79
CA LYS A 246 -13.35 -2.34 -24.40
C LYS A 246 -12.62 -3.22 -23.40
N ASN A 247 -12.56 -2.79 -22.15
CA ASN A 247 -11.92 -3.50 -21.05
C ASN A 247 -12.88 -4.41 -20.30
N THR A 248 -14.17 -4.43 -20.64
CA THR A 248 -15.16 -5.37 -20.11
C THR A 248 -15.35 -6.54 -21.04
N ARG A 249 -15.81 -7.68 -20.51
CA ARG A 249 -16.03 -8.93 -21.28
C ARG A 249 -14.77 -9.37 -22.05
N THR A 250 -13.60 -9.06 -21.55
CA THR A 250 -12.34 -9.37 -22.25
C THR A 250 -12.12 -10.86 -22.41
N TRP A 251 -12.66 -11.69 -21.48
CA TRP A 251 -12.57 -13.16 -21.56
C TRP A 251 -13.20 -13.74 -22.82
N ILE A 252 -14.17 -13.05 -23.45
CA ILE A 252 -14.80 -13.53 -24.70
C ILE A 252 -13.79 -13.55 -25.85
N LYS A 253 -12.80 -12.67 -25.80
CA LYS A 253 -11.75 -12.55 -26.82
C LYS A 253 -10.72 -13.68 -26.73
N TYR A 254 -10.53 -14.24 -25.53
CA TYR A 254 -9.48 -15.24 -25.27
C TYR A 254 -10.04 -16.66 -25.26
N LYS A 255 -10.36 -17.18 -26.44
CA LYS A 255 -10.96 -18.54 -26.62
C LYS A 255 -10.10 -19.65 -25.99
N SER A 256 -8.78 -19.47 -25.93
CA SER A 256 -7.85 -20.40 -25.27
C SER A 256 -8.08 -20.54 -23.77
N GLU A 257 -8.72 -19.57 -23.14
CA GLU A 257 -8.97 -19.55 -21.69
C GLU A 257 -10.33 -20.16 -21.30
N LYS A 258 -11.07 -20.77 -22.24
CA LYS A 258 -12.45 -21.25 -22.00
C LYS A 258 -12.56 -22.15 -20.75
N GLU A 259 -11.62 -23.06 -20.55
CA GLU A 259 -11.63 -23.96 -19.40
C GLU A 259 -11.35 -23.23 -18.10
N ASN A 260 -10.38 -22.31 -18.12
CA ASN A 260 -10.06 -21.45 -16.97
C ASN A 260 -11.22 -20.53 -16.61
N ILE A 261 -11.90 -19.96 -17.62
CA ILE A 261 -13.09 -19.13 -17.38
C ILE A 261 -14.22 -19.95 -16.77
N ALA A 262 -14.50 -21.15 -17.27
CA ALA A 262 -15.49 -22.05 -16.67
C ALA A 262 -15.14 -22.42 -15.22
N TYR A 263 -13.85 -22.58 -14.91
CA TYR A 263 -13.38 -22.78 -13.54
C TYR A 263 -13.67 -21.55 -12.66
N ILE A 264 -13.36 -20.35 -13.14
CA ILE A 264 -13.64 -19.08 -12.43
C ILE A 264 -15.14 -18.93 -12.19
N GLU A 265 -15.97 -19.15 -13.20
CA GLU A 265 -17.43 -19.07 -13.10
C GLU A 265 -18.01 -20.01 -12.04
N LYS A 266 -17.47 -21.21 -11.93
CA LYS A 266 -17.85 -22.17 -10.90
C LYS A 266 -17.43 -21.76 -9.51
N TYR A 267 -16.17 -21.34 -9.33
CA TYR A 267 -15.59 -21.10 -7.99
C TYR A 267 -15.78 -19.67 -7.46
N LEU A 268 -16.05 -18.72 -8.35
CA LEU A 268 -16.26 -17.30 -8.02
C LEU A 268 -17.64 -16.79 -8.46
N SER A 269 -18.65 -17.68 -8.54
CA SER A 269 -20.02 -17.34 -8.97
C SER A 269 -20.63 -16.13 -8.29
N ASP A 270 -20.34 -15.94 -7.01
CA ASP A 270 -20.88 -14.82 -6.19
C ASP A 270 -20.21 -13.47 -6.49
N TYR A 271 -19.12 -13.48 -7.24
CA TYR A 271 -18.33 -12.31 -7.58
C TYR A 271 -18.47 -11.91 -9.05
N LEU A 272 -19.22 -12.67 -9.83
CA LEU A 272 -19.43 -12.36 -11.23
C LEU A 272 -20.37 -11.17 -11.40
N TYR A 273 -20.01 -10.27 -12.29
CA TYR A 273 -20.93 -9.23 -12.72
C TYR A 273 -22.03 -9.84 -13.61
N LYS A 274 -23.29 -9.46 -13.37
CA LYS A 274 -24.45 -10.10 -14.02
C LYS A 274 -25.19 -9.16 -14.97
N ASP A 275 -25.07 -7.85 -14.77
CA ASP A 275 -25.90 -6.85 -15.46
C ASP A 275 -25.15 -6.23 -16.64
N PHE A 276 -24.76 -7.09 -17.59
CA PHE A 276 -24.05 -6.65 -18.80
C PHE A 276 -24.97 -6.12 -19.91
N ASP A 277 -26.27 -6.19 -19.75
CA ASP A 277 -27.27 -5.85 -20.78
C ASP A 277 -27.86 -4.46 -20.54
#